data_8b02d34ff48ae423b3937ab89623b956
#
_entry.id   8b02d34ff48ae423b3937ab89623b956
#
_cell.length_a   1.000
_cell.length_b   1.000
_cell.length_c   1.000
_cell.angle_alpha   90.00
_cell.angle_beta   90.00
_cell.angle_gamma   90.00
#
_symmetry.space_group_name_H-M   'P 1'
#
loop_
_entity.id
_entity.type
_entity.pdbx_description
1 polymer ?
#
loop_
_entity_poly.entity_id
_entity_poly.type
_entity_poly.pdbx_seq_one_letter_code
_entity_poly.pdbx_strand_id
1 'polypeptide(L)'
;MSRLSSLVLTLSVAGFPALAQSVTGDEAASLLFPSAPAAVEIDGQGVLAKDEAKMLAMVAQDQPYYAAIAISPDEGLMSEATIAAANHHTIEAASAAALGECNAKKKGAADCVIVAFVRPDGWEARPLQLSMAATQDFANYSGGALAISAATGAWGMGGSADEAVAACVAKQEAATDCTVAIAD
;
A
#
# COMPACT_ATOMS: atom_id res chain seq x y z
N MET A 1 3.75 61.08 -20.53
CA MET A 1 3.14 60.09 -19.60
C MET A 1 2.99 58.79 -20.35
N SER A 2 4.00 57.92 -20.28
CA SER A 2 4.04 56.66 -21.01
C SER A 2 3.59 55.53 -20.07
N ARG A 3 2.53 54.80 -20.42
CA ARG A 3 2.05 53.65 -19.67
C ARG A 3 2.70 52.37 -20.27
N LEU A 4 3.63 51.76 -19.51
CA LEU A 4 4.13 50.45 -19.82
C LEU A 4 3.09 49.40 -19.32
N SER A 5 2.50 48.65 -20.24
CA SER A 5 1.68 47.49 -19.95
C SER A 5 2.58 46.27 -19.83
N SER A 6 2.72 45.73 -18.61
CA SER A 6 3.42 44.46 -18.37
C SER A 6 2.51 43.30 -18.76
N LEU A 7 2.91 42.53 -19.76
CA LEU A 7 2.28 41.29 -20.18
C LEU A 7 2.79 40.16 -19.28
N VAL A 8 1.93 39.63 -18.39
CA VAL A 8 2.24 38.45 -17.57
C VAL A 8 1.92 37.19 -18.38
N LEU A 9 2.96 36.47 -18.81
CA LEU A 9 2.84 35.21 -19.50
C LEU A 9 2.69 34.10 -18.46
N THR A 10 1.48 33.57 -18.27
CA THR A 10 1.21 32.40 -17.42
C THR A 10 1.58 31.14 -18.16
N LEU A 11 2.67 30.50 -17.74
CA LEU A 11 3.09 29.19 -18.23
C LEU A 11 2.23 28.12 -17.56
N SER A 12 1.23 27.57 -18.26
CA SER A 12 0.44 26.42 -17.80
C SER A 12 1.27 25.15 -18.02
N VAL A 13 1.79 24.57 -16.92
CA VAL A 13 2.39 23.23 -16.95
C VAL A 13 1.25 22.22 -17.00
N ALA A 14 0.99 21.68 -18.19
CA ALA A 14 0.12 20.51 -18.35
C ALA A 14 0.85 19.28 -17.75
N GLY A 15 0.46 18.89 -16.53
CA GLY A 15 0.89 17.65 -15.94
C GLY A 15 0.30 16.48 -16.74
N PHE A 16 1.11 15.77 -17.52
CA PHE A 16 0.72 14.50 -18.09
C PHE A 16 0.59 13.50 -16.94
N PRO A 17 -0.49 12.69 -16.88
CA PRO A 17 -0.51 11.55 -15.96
C PRO A 17 0.65 10.63 -16.34
N ALA A 18 1.55 10.37 -15.40
CA ALA A 18 2.56 9.32 -15.56
C ALA A 18 1.79 8.00 -15.68
N LEU A 19 1.71 7.45 -16.88
CA LEU A 19 1.27 6.07 -17.07
C LEU A 19 2.29 5.21 -16.33
N ALA A 20 1.85 4.49 -15.31
CA ALA A 20 2.69 3.48 -14.70
C ALA A 20 3.07 2.49 -15.80
N GLN A 21 4.36 2.46 -16.16
CA GLN A 21 4.85 1.52 -17.16
C GLN A 21 4.90 0.14 -16.50
N SER A 22 4.27 -0.86 -17.14
CA SER A 22 4.45 -2.25 -16.72
C SER A 22 5.91 -2.67 -16.93
N VAL A 23 6.42 -3.50 -16.04
CA VAL A 23 7.73 -4.14 -16.17
C VAL A 23 7.55 -5.56 -16.75
N THR A 24 8.64 -6.15 -17.25
CA THR A 24 8.62 -7.57 -17.67
C THR A 24 8.67 -8.49 -16.45
N GLY A 25 8.33 -9.78 -16.64
CA GLY A 25 8.42 -10.77 -15.56
C GLY A 25 9.84 -10.93 -15.03
N ASP A 26 10.86 -10.93 -15.89
CA ASP A 26 12.27 -11.01 -15.48
C ASP A 26 12.70 -9.77 -14.67
N GLU A 27 12.27 -8.59 -15.09
CA GLU A 27 12.53 -7.35 -14.35
C GLU A 27 11.81 -7.36 -12.99
N ALA A 28 10.54 -7.77 -12.96
CA ALA A 28 9.78 -7.92 -11.74
C ALA A 28 10.46 -8.87 -10.74
N ALA A 29 10.96 -10.01 -11.19
CA ALA A 29 11.67 -10.97 -10.36
C ALA A 29 12.90 -10.35 -9.66
N SER A 30 13.56 -9.38 -10.30
CA SER A 30 14.71 -8.66 -9.74
C SER A 30 14.33 -7.55 -8.76
N LEU A 31 13.12 -7.02 -8.87
CA LEU A 31 12.63 -5.90 -8.06
C LEU A 31 11.88 -6.34 -6.80
N LEU A 32 11.28 -7.54 -6.81
CA LEU A 32 10.47 -8.01 -5.69
C LEU A 32 11.32 -8.40 -4.48
N PHE A 33 10.77 -8.17 -3.29
CA PHE A 33 11.33 -8.71 -2.05
C PHE A 33 10.88 -10.17 -1.87
N PRO A 34 11.66 -10.98 -1.13
CA PRO A 34 11.16 -12.30 -0.70
C PRO A 34 9.84 -12.18 0.07
N SER A 35 8.99 -13.20 -0.05
CA SER A 35 7.71 -13.25 0.68
C SER A 35 7.84 -13.45 2.19
N ALA A 36 9.04 -13.63 2.70
CA ALA A 36 9.40 -13.71 4.11
C ALA A 36 10.93 -13.55 4.28
N PRO A 37 11.47 -13.07 5.41
CA PRO A 37 10.74 -12.55 6.57
C PRO A 37 10.21 -11.12 6.37
N ALA A 38 9.37 -10.68 7.33
CA ALA A 38 8.93 -9.30 7.44
C ALA A 38 9.56 -8.63 8.67
N ALA A 39 9.77 -7.31 8.57
CA ALA A 39 10.24 -6.47 9.67
C ALA A 39 9.11 -5.60 10.19
N VAL A 40 9.02 -5.47 11.51
CA VAL A 40 8.06 -4.61 12.20
C VAL A 40 8.76 -3.35 12.70
N GLU A 41 8.23 -2.20 12.34
CA GLU A 41 8.63 -0.90 12.84
C GLU A 41 7.50 -0.33 13.72
N ILE A 42 7.78 -0.08 15.00
CA ILE A 42 6.83 0.57 15.89
C ILE A 42 7.04 2.07 15.87
N ASP A 43 6.03 2.79 15.41
CA ASP A 43 5.94 4.25 15.45
C ASP A 43 4.84 4.66 16.44
N GLY A 44 5.12 4.51 17.71
CA GLY A 44 4.13 4.78 18.76
C GLY A 44 3.77 6.26 18.95
N GLN A 45 4.45 7.19 18.30
CA GLN A 45 4.23 8.66 18.34
C GLN A 45 3.90 9.19 19.75
N GLY A 46 4.36 8.50 20.79
CA GLY A 46 4.08 8.84 22.19
C GLY A 46 2.69 8.44 22.71
N VAL A 47 1.87 7.77 21.88
CA VAL A 47 0.51 7.33 22.26
C VAL A 47 0.48 5.91 22.83
N LEU A 48 1.53 5.10 22.61
CA LEU A 48 1.65 3.75 23.17
C LEU A 48 2.53 3.74 24.42
N ALA A 49 2.07 3.03 25.46
CA ALA A 49 2.93 2.64 26.56
C ALA A 49 3.99 1.63 26.12
N LYS A 50 5.12 1.53 26.83
CA LYS A 50 6.22 0.62 26.44
C LYS A 50 5.80 -0.84 26.34
N ASP A 51 4.90 -1.29 27.20
CA ASP A 51 4.43 -2.67 27.21
C ASP A 51 3.45 -2.93 26.08
N GLU A 52 2.61 -1.95 25.72
CA GLU A 52 1.74 -1.99 24.54
C GLU A 52 2.55 -2.05 23.25
N ALA A 53 3.60 -1.23 23.13
CA ALA A 53 4.51 -1.26 21.99
C ALA A 53 5.18 -2.64 21.79
N LYS A 54 5.60 -3.30 22.89
CA LYS A 54 6.17 -4.65 22.83
C LYS A 54 5.14 -5.69 22.41
N MET A 55 3.93 -5.62 22.96
CA MET A 55 2.84 -6.53 22.61
C MET A 55 2.47 -6.36 21.13
N LEU A 56 2.32 -5.11 20.69
CA LEU A 56 2.03 -4.80 19.29
C LEU A 56 3.10 -5.34 18.34
N ALA A 57 4.39 -5.17 18.69
CA ALA A 57 5.49 -5.68 17.87
C ALA A 57 5.43 -7.20 17.69
N MET A 58 5.06 -7.95 18.74
CA MET A 58 4.92 -9.41 18.65
C MET A 58 3.75 -9.83 17.76
N VAL A 59 2.60 -9.16 17.88
CA VAL A 59 1.41 -9.50 17.08
C VAL A 59 1.58 -9.04 15.62
N ALA A 60 2.24 -7.92 15.39
CA ALA A 60 2.47 -7.38 14.07
C ALA A 60 3.41 -8.26 13.20
N GLN A 61 4.29 -9.06 13.81
CA GLN A 61 5.19 -9.97 13.09
C GLN A 61 4.46 -11.02 12.23
N ASP A 62 3.24 -11.37 12.63
CA ASP A 62 2.42 -12.36 11.92
C ASP A 62 1.62 -11.72 10.76
N GLN A 63 1.67 -10.40 10.60
CA GLN A 63 0.97 -9.73 9.53
C GLN A 63 1.73 -9.83 8.20
N PRO A 64 1.04 -10.13 7.09
CA PRO A 64 1.67 -10.06 5.77
C PRO A 64 2.04 -8.62 5.43
N TYR A 65 3.23 -8.42 4.89
CA TYR A 65 3.66 -7.09 4.43
C TYR A 65 2.87 -6.70 3.14
N TYR A 66 2.73 -5.54 2.78
CA TYR A 66 2.82 -4.27 3.48
C TYR A 66 1.61 -4.12 4.39
N ALA A 67 1.87 -3.84 5.66
CA ALA A 67 0.78 -3.60 6.62
C ALA A 67 1.04 -2.33 7.43
N ALA A 68 -0.06 -1.70 7.84
CA ALA A 68 -0.06 -0.59 8.79
C ALA A 68 -1.10 -0.84 9.87
N ILE A 69 -0.78 -0.45 11.11
CA ILE A 69 -1.70 -0.55 12.23
C ILE A 69 -2.01 0.85 12.75
N ALA A 70 -3.30 1.20 12.77
CA ALA A 70 -3.81 2.47 13.26
C ALA A 70 -4.59 2.28 14.57
N ILE A 71 -4.50 3.26 15.45
CA ILE A 71 -5.30 3.33 16.68
C ILE A 71 -5.94 4.70 16.86
N SER A 72 -7.04 4.76 17.61
CA SER A 72 -7.58 6.00 18.18
C SER A 72 -6.79 6.35 19.42
N PRO A 73 -6.09 7.53 19.49
CA PRO A 73 -5.32 7.92 20.67
C PRO A 73 -6.15 8.04 21.94
N ASP A 74 -7.44 8.43 21.80
CA ASP A 74 -8.35 8.60 22.95
C ASP A 74 -8.83 7.25 23.52
N GLU A 75 -8.77 6.17 22.72
CA GLU A 75 -9.35 4.87 23.09
C GLU A 75 -8.29 3.79 23.35
N GLY A 76 -7.05 3.99 22.87
CA GLY A 76 -5.92 3.10 23.07
C GLY A 76 -5.95 1.82 22.21
N LEU A 77 -4.91 1.00 22.40
CA LEU A 77 -4.61 -0.17 21.58
C LEU A 77 -5.71 -1.25 21.61
N MET A 78 -6.45 -1.38 22.70
CA MET A 78 -7.44 -2.45 22.88
C MET A 78 -8.85 -2.06 22.44
N SER A 79 -9.01 -0.96 21.70
CA SER A 79 -10.31 -0.51 21.24
C SER A 79 -10.74 -1.20 19.93
N GLU A 80 -12.04 -1.12 19.62
CA GLU A 80 -12.60 -1.58 18.34
C GLU A 80 -12.11 -0.75 17.15
N ALA A 81 -11.55 0.44 17.40
CA ALA A 81 -10.95 1.31 16.40
C ALA A 81 -9.49 0.96 16.08
N THR A 82 -8.91 -0.05 16.75
CA THR A 82 -7.59 -0.57 16.37
C THR A 82 -7.72 -1.39 15.10
N ILE A 83 -7.10 -0.92 14.02
CA ILE A 83 -7.21 -1.50 12.69
C ILE A 83 -5.81 -1.90 12.18
N ALA A 84 -5.69 -3.14 11.75
CA ALA A 84 -4.54 -3.61 10.98
C ALA A 84 -4.97 -3.81 9.52
N ALA A 85 -4.51 -2.95 8.63
CA ALA A 85 -4.63 -3.13 7.19
C ALA A 85 -3.36 -3.79 6.66
N ALA A 86 -3.47 -5.01 6.15
CA ALA A 86 -2.32 -5.82 5.77
C ALA A 86 -2.44 -6.35 4.34
N ASN A 87 -1.30 -6.83 3.80
CA ASN A 87 -1.23 -7.41 2.46
C ASN A 87 -1.61 -6.42 1.34
N HIS A 88 -1.31 -5.14 1.51
CA HIS A 88 -1.37 -4.14 0.45
C HIS A 88 -0.12 -4.21 -0.44
N HIS A 89 -0.12 -3.48 -1.57
CA HIS A 89 1.07 -3.42 -2.43
C HIS A 89 2.08 -2.38 -1.98
N THR A 90 1.66 -1.40 -1.16
CA THR A 90 2.54 -0.36 -0.60
C THR A 90 2.16 -0.04 0.85
N ILE A 91 3.10 0.55 1.58
CA ILE A 91 2.85 0.98 2.95
C ILE A 91 1.90 2.18 3.01
N GLU A 92 1.92 3.02 1.98
CA GLU A 92 1.04 4.18 1.85
C GLU A 92 -0.42 3.74 1.70
N ALA A 93 -0.68 2.73 0.86
CA ALA A 93 -2.01 2.16 0.68
C ALA A 93 -2.51 1.48 1.97
N ALA A 94 -1.67 0.69 2.64
CA ALA A 94 -1.98 0.08 3.93
C ALA A 94 -2.31 1.14 4.98
N SER A 95 -1.52 2.22 5.05
CA SER A 95 -1.73 3.33 5.98
C SER A 95 -3.05 4.06 5.72
N ALA A 96 -3.36 4.34 4.47
CA ALA A 96 -4.61 4.99 4.09
C ALA A 96 -5.83 4.13 4.47
N ALA A 97 -5.76 2.82 4.21
CA ALA A 97 -6.81 1.87 4.57
C ALA A 97 -7.00 1.78 6.10
N ALA A 98 -5.89 1.61 6.86
CA ALA A 98 -5.93 1.53 8.33
C ALA A 98 -6.50 2.80 8.97
N LEU A 99 -6.02 3.99 8.55
CA LEU A 99 -6.51 5.28 9.04
C LEU A 99 -7.98 5.51 8.68
N GLY A 100 -8.37 5.20 7.45
CA GLY A 100 -9.75 5.36 6.99
C GLY A 100 -10.72 4.53 7.81
N GLU A 101 -10.43 3.25 8.02
CA GLU A 101 -11.28 2.35 8.79
C GLU A 101 -11.27 2.69 10.29
N CYS A 102 -10.10 3.03 10.86
CA CYS A 102 -9.98 3.46 12.25
C CYS A 102 -10.82 4.72 12.50
N ASN A 103 -10.71 5.75 11.66
CA ASN A 103 -11.48 6.98 11.79
C ASN A 103 -12.99 6.75 11.62
N ALA A 104 -13.40 5.75 10.84
CA ALA A 104 -14.81 5.38 10.70
C ALA A 104 -15.37 4.67 11.95
N LYS A 105 -14.53 3.99 12.73
CA LYS A 105 -14.95 3.22 13.92
C LYS A 105 -14.74 3.94 15.24
N LYS A 106 -13.82 4.91 15.30
CA LYS A 106 -13.51 5.62 16.54
C LYS A 106 -14.71 6.34 17.12
N LYS A 107 -14.75 6.42 18.45
CA LYS A 107 -15.73 7.19 19.24
C LYS A 107 -15.10 8.45 19.82
N GLY A 108 -13.75 8.45 19.97
CA GLY A 108 -12.95 9.58 20.44
C GLY A 108 -12.89 10.74 19.45
N ALA A 109 -12.52 11.92 19.92
CA ALA A 109 -12.44 13.14 19.12
C ALA A 109 -11.16 13.21 18.27
N ALA A 110 -10.03 12.71 18.79
CA ALA A 110 -8.75 12.75 18.12
C ALA A 110 -8.74 11.87 16.85
N ASP A 111 -8.04 12.32 15.81
CA ASP A 111 -7.84 11.50 14.62
C ASP A 111 -6.95 10.29 14.92
N CYS A 112 -7.23 9.19 14.23
CA CYS A 112 -6.42 7.99 14.33
C CYS A 112 -4.98 8.24 13.84
N VAL A 113 -4.04 7.53 14.45
CA VAL A 113 -2.62 7.60 14.10
C VAL A 113 -2.08 6.21 13.79
N ILE A 114 -1.10 6.12 12.89
CA ILE A 114 -0.37 4.87 12.64
C ILE A 114 0.60 4.65 13.79
N VAL A 115 0.63 3.43 14.32
CA VAL A 115 1.51 3.04 15.43
C VAL A 115 2.47 1.90 15.08
N ALA A 116 2.25 1.21 13.96
CA ALA A 116 3.18 0.19 13.47
C ALA A 116 3.10 0.05 11.95
N PHE A 117 4.24 -0.31 11.37
CA PHE A 117 4.38 -0.73 9.98
C PHE A 117 4.96 -2.14 9.92
N VAL A 118 4.53 -2.91 8.91
CA VAL A 118 5.13 -4.20 8.56
C VAL A 118 5.59 -4.14 7.11
N ARG A 119 6.88 -4.32 6.91
CA ARG A 119 7.54 -4.25 5.60
C ARG A 119 8.34 -5.52 5.34
N PRO A 120 8.71 -5.83 4.08
CA PRO A 120 9.75 -6.84 3.82
C PRO A 120 11.02 -6.53 4.61
N ASP A 121 11.73 -7.55 5.06
CA ASP A 121 13.02 -7.33 5.70
C ASP A 121 14.00 -6.67 4.73
N GLY A 122 14.78 -5.70 5.22
CA GLY A 122 15.66 -4.90 4.37
C GLY A 122 14.95 -4.01 3.35
N TRP A 123 13.69 -3.63 3.59
CA TRP A 123 12.90 -2.83 2.67
C TRP A 123 13.57 -1.51 2.27
N GLU A 124 13.50 -1.23 1.00
CA GLU A 124 13.83 0.04 0.35
C GLU A 124 12.77 0.36 -0.71
N ALA A 125 12.61 1.62 -1.08
CA ALA A 125 11.66 1.99 -2.13
C ALA A 125 12.10 1.42 -3.49
N ARG A 126 11.22 0.68 -4.17
CA ARG A 126 11.44 0.08 -5.50
C ARG A 126 10.33 0.48 -6.45
N PRO A 127 10.60 0.52 -7.77
CA PRO A 127 9.61 0.89 -8.77
C PRO A 127 8.40 -0.04 -8.81
N LEU A 128 8.58 -1.32 -8.48
CA LEU A 128 7.52 -2.31 -8.34
C LEU A 128 7.49 -2.83 -6.90
N GLN A 129 6.31 -2.82 -6.32
CA GLN A 129 6.03 -3.43 -5.03
C GLN A 129 4.78 -4.30 -5.15
N LEU A 130 4.83 -5.52 -4.64
CA LEU A 130 3.70 -6.43 -4.55
C LEU A 130 3.47 -6.82 -3.10
N SER A 131 2.20 -7.02 -2.73
CA SER A 131 1.84 -7.60 -1.43
C SER A 131 2.52 -8.96 -1.23
N MET A 132 2.64 -9.42 0.01
CA MET A 132 3.23 -10.73 0.30
C MET A 132 2.55 -11.84 -0.48
N ALA A 133 1.22 -11.86 -0.52
CA ALA A 133 0.47 -12.89 -1.21
C ALA A 133 0.63 -12.80 -2.74
N ALA A 134 0.65 -11.59 -3.31
CA ALA A 134 0.93 -11.41 -4.74
C ALA A 134 2.35 -11.85 -5.10
N THR A 135 3.34 -11.59 -4.23
CA THR A 135 4.73 -12.05 -4.42
C THR A 135 4.82 -13.57 -4.34
N GLN A 136 4.08 -14.23 -3.44
CA GLN A 136 4.01 -15.68 -3.38
C GLN A 136 3.40 -16.29 -4.66
N ASP A 137 2.30 -15.71 -5.13
CA ASP A 137 1.64 -16.17 -6.37
C ASP A 137 2.50 -15.89 -7.60
N PHE A 138 3.28 -14.79 -7.61
CA PHE A 138 4.21 -14.48 -8.70
C PHE A 138 5.25 -15.58 -8.95
N ALA A 139 5.56 -16.41 -7.97
CA ALA A 139 6.42 -17.58 -8.18
C ALA A 139 5.88 -18.57 -9.24
N ASN A 140 4.58 -18.50 -9.55
CA ASN A 140 3.92 -19.31 -10.58
C ASN A 140 3.74 -18.53 -11.91
N TYR A 141 4.23 -17.29 -11.99
CA TYR A 141 4.14 -16.49 -13.21
C TYR A 141 5.01 -17.09 -14.31
N SER A 142 4.42 -17.33 -15.46
CA SER A 142 5.08 -17.96 -16.62
C SER A 142 4.88 -17.19 -17.92
N GLY A 143 4.72 -15.87 -17.80
CA GLY A 143 4.39 -14.97 -18.92
C GLY A 143 2.92 -14.52 -18.89
N GLY A 144 2.56 -13.64 -19.81
CA GLY A 144 1.26 -12.99 -19.87
C GLY A 144 1.25 -11.67 -19.11
N ALA A 145 0.30 -11.50 -18.18
CA ALA A 145 0.21 -10.25 -17.39
C ALA A 145 -0.16 -10.52 -15.94
N LEU A 146 0.28 -9.60 -15.05
CA LEU A 146 -0.17 -9.46 -13.66
C LEU A 146 -0.70 -8.05 -13.46
N ALA A 147 -1.95 -7.94 -12.99
CA ALA A 147 -2.60 -6.68 -12.62
C ALA A 147 -2.72 -6.57 -11.11
N ILE A 148 -2.69 -5.34 -10.60
CA ILE A 148 -2.83 -4.99 -9.18
C ILE A 148 -3.86 -3.89 -8.98
N SER A 149 -4.50 -3.89 -7.82
CA SER A 149 -5.28 -2.76 -7.29
C SER A 149 -4.43 -2.03 -6.25
N ALA A 150 -4.02 -0.81 -6.55
CA ALA A 150 -3.22 -0.01 -5.63
C ALA A 150 -3.96 0.28 -4.32
N ALA A 151 -5.28 0.45 -4.38
CA ALA A 151 -6.09 0.79 -3.21
C ALA A 151 -6.32 -0.38 -2.25
N THR A 152 -6.49 -1.62 -2.78
CA THR A 152 -6.96 -2.76 -1.97
C THR A 152 -5.92 -3.84 -1.72
N GLY A 153 -4.82 -3.87 -2.48
CA GLY A 153 -3.86 -4.96 -2.46
C GLY A 153 -4.31 -6.24 -3.20
N ALA A 154 -5.45 -6.20 -3.92
CA ALA A 154 -5.87 -7.27 -4.79
C ALA A 154 -4.97 -7.38 -6.02
N TRP A 155 -4.83 -8.60 -6.53
CA TRP A 155 -4.05 -8.89 -7.74
C TRP A 155 -4.71 -9.98 -8.58
N GLY A 156 -4.31 -10.07 -9.85
CA GLY A 156 -4.73 -11.12 -10.75
C GLY A 156 -3.70 -11.40 -11.81
N MET A 157 -3.57 -12.65 -12.22
CA MET A 157 -2.72 -13.08 -13.33
C MET A 157 -3.57 -13.64 -14.47
N GLY A 158 -3.11 -13.47 -15.69
CA GLY A 158 -3.77 -14.00 -16.89
C GLY A 158 -2.81 -14.08 -18.08
N GLY A 159 -3.22 -14.80 -19.11
CA GLY A 159 -2.47 -14.88 -20.39
C GLY A 159 -2.50 -13.58 -21.19
N SER A 160 -3.34 -12.63 -20.79
CA SER A 160 -3.45 -11.30 -21.39
C SER A 160 -3.71 -10.23 -20.33
N ALA A 161 -3.52 -8.96 -20.69
CA ALA A 161 -3.81 -7.80 -19.84
C ALA A 161 -5.26 -7.80 -19.34
N ASP A 162 -6.22 -8.06 -20.24
CA ASP A 162 -7.66 -8.07 -19.89
C ASP A 162 -8.00 -9.19 -18.91
N GLU A 163 -7.43 -10.38 -19.09
CA GLU A 163 -7.62 -11.50 -18.16
C GLU A 163 -7.03 -11.21 -16.77
N ALA A 164 -5.82 -10.62 -16.72
CA ALA A 164 -5.19 -10.23 -15.46
C ALA A 164 -6.01 -9.18 -14.72
N VAL A 165 -6.49 -8.15 -15.41
CA VAL A 165 -7.37 -7.11 -14.81
C VAL A 165 -8.68 -7.74 -14.34
N ALA A 166 -9.31 -8.59 -15.12
CA ALA A 166 -10.56 -9.28 -14.72
C ALA A 166 -10.33 -10.15 -13.46
N ALA A 167 -9.22 -10.88 -13.39
CA ALA A 167 -8.86 -11.70 -12.23
C ALA A 167 -8.58 -10.83 -10.98
N CYS A 168 -7.95 -9.67 -11.14
CA CYS A 168 -7.71 -8.71 -10.06
C CYS A 168 -9.03 -8.15 -9.51
N VAL A 169 -9.95 -7.68 -10.39
CA VAL A 169 -11.27 -7.18 -9.98
C VAL A 169 -12.09 -8.27 -9.29
N ALA A 170 -12.02 -9.50 -9.76
CA ALA A 170 -12.75 -10.62 -9.16
C ALA A 170 -12.24 -11.02 -7.78
N LYS A 171 -11.01 -10.65 -7.41
CA LYS A 171 -10.40 -11.00 -6.12
C LYS A 171 -11.04 -10.28 -4.95
N GLN A 172 -11.49 -9.06 -5.16
CA GLN A 172 -12.09 -8.22 -4.12
C GLN A 172 -13.05 -7.19 -4.75
N GLU A 173 -14.28 -7.10 -4.24
CA GLU A 173 -15.32 -6.22 -4.78
C GLU A 173 -14.91 -4.73 -4.84
N ALA A 174 -14.10 -4.29 -3.88
CA ALA A 174 -13.59 -2.91 -3.82
C ALA A 174 -12.41 -2.62 -4.79
N ALA A 175 -11.88 -3.63 -5.49
CA ALA A 175 -10.75 -3.49 -6.40
C ALA A 175 -11.20 -2.92 -7.77
N THR A 176 -11.58 -1.65 -7.80
CA THR A 176 -12.07 -0.96 -9.01
C THR A 176 -10.96 -0.27 -9.81
N ASP A 177 -9.73 -0.24 -9.29
CA ASP A 177 -8.56 0.45 -9.83
C ASP A 177 -7.49 -0.50 -10.38
N CYS A 178 -7.86 -1.74 -10.72
CA CYS A 178 -6.91 -2.74 -11.21
C CYS A 178 -6.23 -2.29 -12.51
N THR A 179 -4.89 -2.27 -12.49
CA THR A 179 -4.04 -1.92 -13.63
C THR A 179 -2.92 -2.93 -13.80
N VAL A 180 -2.46 -3.14 -15.04
CA VAL A 180 -1.35 -4.05 -15.33
C VAL A 180 -0.05 -3.48 -14.79
N ALA A 181 0.62 -4.25 -13.94
CA ALA A 181 1.92 -3.94 -13.35
C ALA A 181 3.07 -4.72 -14.00
N ILE A 182 2.80 -5.94 -14.48
CA ILE A 182 3.78 -6.81 -15.15
C ILE A 182 3.16 -7.31 -16.44
N ALA A 183 3.95 -7.30 -17.54
CA ALA A 183 3.52 -7.84 -18.83
C ALA A 183 4.72 -8.32 -19.68
N ASP A 184 4.59 -9.52 -20.29
CA ASP A 184 5.50 -10.12 -21.27
C ASP A 184 4.84 -10.27 -22.63
#